data_27f93df28878237817e747ed6a6fac5b
#
_entry.id   27f93df28878237817e747ed6a6fac5b
#
_cell.length_a   1.000
_cell.length_b   1.000
_cell.length_c   1.000
_cell.angle_alpha   90.00
_cell.angle_beta   90.00
_cell.angle_gamma   90.00
#
_symmetry.space_group_name_H-M   'P 1'
#
loop_
_entity.id
_entity.type
_entity.pdbx_description
1 polymer ?
#
loop_
_entity_poly.entity_id
_entity_poly.type
_entity_poly.pdbx_seq_one_letter_code
_entity_poly.pdbx_strand_id
1 'polypeptide(L)'
;MRAWFESRLVRTDTWLLTQRNIYIVPTRAGLAFAAVLVVMLLASINYQLSLGYVLTFLLAGAGFVSMHMTHNTLRGMTLHLKTPASGFAGEPMPLEIVLSSPSRTQHGVGLGFANALQRGHEVFVDVPGGGQASAHLAFVPPQRGLHVLPTLHVETRYPLGLFRAWTVWKPAARALAWPRPETPLAPWPASPSAAGQAAQHQRSDSGEFDGVRTYRRGDALKRIVWKKTAKGGDLVSRDHVTAVQQELWFDWQHAQLSGTEPGLSR
;
A
#
# COMPACT_ATOMS: atom_id res chain seq x y z
N MET A 1 -22.31 7.60 -17.94
CA MET A 1 -21.63 6.56 -18.76
C MET A 1 -20.66 5.66 -17.97
N ARG A 2 -19.81 6.19 -17.08
CA ARG A 2 -18.84 5.37 -16.31
C ARG A 2 -19.49 4.33 -15.41
N ALA A 3 -20.49 4.69 -14.62
CA ALA A 3 -21.19 3.77 -13.70
C ALA A 3 -21.81 2.56 -14.41
N TRP A 4 -22.28 2.74 -15.64
CA TRP A 4 -22.86 1.67 -16.46
C TRP A 4 -21.80 0.65 -16.91
N PHE A 5 -20.57 1.12 -17.26
CA PHE A 5 -19.46 0.23 -17.59
C PHE A 5 -18.95 -0.52 -16.35
N GLU A 6 -18.90 0.16 -15.20
CA GLU A 6 -18.42 -0.44 -13.96
C GLU A 6 -19.31 -1.58 -13.45
N SER A 7 -20.61 -1.55 -13.72
CA SER A 7 -21.54 -2.61 -13.28
C SER A 7 -21.36 -3.94 -14.01
N ARG A 8 -20.81 -3.93 -15.23
CA ARG A 8 -20.62 -5.12 -16.07
C ARG A 8 -19.22 -5.75 -15.98
N LEU A 9 -18.28 -5.13 -15.30
CA LEU A 9 -16.95 -5.65 -15.16
C LEU A 9 -16.90 -6.76 -14.12
N VAL A 10 -16.46 -7.94 -14.52
CA VAL A 10 -16.18 -9.07 -13.63
C VAL A 10 -14.91 -8.75 -12.81
N ARG A 11 -14.91 -9.09 -11.52
CA ARG A 11 -13.74 -8.96 -10.67
C ARG A 11 -12.77 -10.09 -10.92
N THR A 12 -11.54 -9.77 -11.27
CA THR A 12 -10.47 -10.76 -11.50
C THR A 12 -9.14 -10.20 -11.02
N ASP A 13 -8.24 -11.06 -10.55
CA ASP A 13 -6.88 -10.65 -10.17
C ASP A 13 -5.91 -10.68 -11.35
N THR A 14 -6.32 -11.31 -12.44
CA THR A 14 -5.59 -11.30 -13.72
C THR A 14 -6.50 -10.79 -14.83
N TRP A 15 -6.02 -9.81 -15.59
CA TRP A 15 -6.76 -9.16 -16.65
C TRP A 15 -5.97 -9.15 -17.95
N LEU A 16 -6.48 -9.86 -18.97
CA LEU A 16 -5.91 -9.84 -20.31
C LEU A 16 -6.53 -8.70 -21.12
N LEU A 17 -5.69 -7.83 -21.66
CA LEU A 17 -6.10 -6.72 -22.51
C LEU A 17 -6.33 -7.21 -23.94
N THR A 18 -7.59 -7.25 -24.30
CA THR A 18 -8.05 -7.63 -25.66
C THR A 18 -8.55 -6.42 -26.41
N GLN A 19 -8.69 -6.54 -27.71
CA GLN A 19 -9.22 -5.47 -28.54
C GLN A 19 -10.62 -4.98 -28.14
N ARG A 20 -11.41 -5.82 -27.45
CA ARG A 20 -12.78 -5.49 -27.03
C ARG A 20 -12.86 -4.66 -25.76
N ASN A 21 -11.82 -4.67 -24.92
CA ASN A 21 -11.80 -3.97 -23.65
C ASN A 21 -10.87 -2.75 -23.62
N ILE A 22 -10.29 -2.39 -24.78
CA ILE A 22 -9.46 -1.19 -24.95
C ILE A 22 -10.28 -0.15 -25.72
N TYR A 23 -10.40 1.02 -25.14
CA TYR A 23 -11.08 2.17 -25.72
C TYR A 23 -10.06 3.18 -26.19
N ILE A 24 -10.26 3.79 -27.35
CA ILE A 24 -9.40 4.84 -27.87
C ILE A 24 -10.20 6.12 -28.09
N VAL A 25 -9.61 7.25 -27.69
CA VAL A 25 -10.20 8.58 -27.87
C VAL A 25 -9.11 9.58 -28.30
N PRO A 26 -9.42 10.56 -29.15
CA PRO A 26 -8.47 11.62 -29.43
C PRO A 26 -8.23 12.48 -28.20
N THR A 27 -7.00 12.94 -28.01
CA THR A 27 -6.63 13.91 -26.97
C THR A 27 -6.93 15.32 -27.45
N ARG A 28 -6.78 16.32 -26.56
CA ARG A 28 -6.87 17.72 -26.97
C ARG A 28 -5.82 18.08 -28.02
N ALA A 29 -4.60 17.53 -27.90
CA ALA A 29 -3.55 17.67 -28.89
C ALA A 29 -3.93 17.00 -30.21
N GLY A 30 -4.56 15.82 -30.18
CA GLY A 30 -5.07 15.14 -31.35
C GLY A 30 -6.16 15.92 -32.08
N LEU A 31 -7.08 16.52 -31.34
CA LEU A 31 -8.11 17.39 -31.92
C LEU A 31 -7.51 18.65 -32.54
N ALA A 32 -6.56 19.30 -31.88
CA ALA A 32 -5.84 20.46 -32.43
C ALA A 32 -5.08 20.08 -33.69
N PHE A 33 -4.40 18.93 -33.68
CA PHE A 33 -3.69 18.39 -34.85
C PHE A 33 -4.66 18.15 -36.02
N ALA A 34 -5.82 17.54 -35.77
CA ALA A 34 -6.84 17.34 -36.79
C ALA A 34 -7.37 18.67 -37.37
N ALA A 35 -7.59 19.68 -36.51
CA ALA A 35 -8.00 21.02 -36.94
C ALA A 35 -6.94 21.69 -37.86
N VAL A 36 -5.67 21.56 -37.50
CA VAL A 36 -4.56 22.07 -38.35
C VAL A 36 -4.52 21.37 -39.69
N LEU A 37 -4.71 20.04 -39.72
CA LEU A 37 -4.78 19.30 -40.98
C LEU A 37 -5.92 19.76 -41.89
N VAL A 38 -7.09 20.06 -41.29
CA VAL A 38 -8.22 20.59 -42.05
C VAL A 38 -7.90 21.96 -42.64
N VAL A 39 -7.31 22.86 -41.87
CA VAL A 39 -6.90 24.19 -42.32
C VAL A 39 -5.86 24.06 -43.44
N MET A 40 -4.86 23.22 -43.29
CA MET A 40 -3.84 22.96 -44.30
C MET A 40 -4.44 22.43 -45.59
N LEU A 41 -5.41 21.50 -45.48
CA LEU A 41 -6.12 20.95 -46.64
C LEU A 41 -6.88 22.03 -47.36
N LEU A 42 -7.65 22.86 -46.65
CA LEU A 42 -8.44 23.93 -47.25
C LEU A 42 -7.50 25.01 -47.91
N ALA A 43 -6.40 25.35 -47.27
CA ALA A 43 -5.39 26.23 -47.85
C ALA A 43 -4.79 25.65 -49.14
N SER A 44 -4.45 24.34 -49.12
CA SER A 44 -3.90 23.62 -50.27
C SER A 44 -4.89 23.60 -51.48
N ILE A 45 -6.18 23.43 -51.18
CA ILE A 45 -7.24 23.52 -52.19
C ILE A 45 -7.36 24.91 -52.77
N ASN A 46 -7.44 25.93 -51.89
CA ASN A 46 -7.66 27.31 -52.32
C ASN A 46 -6.49 27.88 -53.13
N TYR A 47 -5.26 27.56 -52.72
CA TYR A 47 -4.05 28.06 -53.43
C TYR A 47 -3.47 27.06 -54.43
N GLN A 48 -4.12 25.92 -54.66
CA GLN A 48 -3.70 24.86 -55.59
C GLN A 48 -2.25 24.39 -55.37
N LEU A 49 -1.83 24.32 -54.10
CA LEU A 49 -0.47 23.97 -53.72
C LEU A 49 -0.28 22.45 -53.67
N SER A 50 0.33 21.88 -54.73
CA SER A 50 0.58 20.43 -54.79
C SER A 50 1.38 19.89 -53.61
N LEU A 51 2.39 20.65 -53.16
CA LEU A 51 3.21 20.30 -52.00
C LEU A 51 2.42 20.33 -50.70
N GLY A 52 1.42 21.23 -50.61
CA GLY A 52 0.52 21.31 -49.43
C GLY A 52 -0.33 20.05 -49.28
N TYR A 53 -0.84 19.47 -50.38
CA TYR A 53 -1.55 18.20 -50.34
C TYR A 53 -0.65 17.06 -49.85
N VAL A 54 0.57 16.95 -50.42
CA VAL A 54 1.53 15.93 -50.03
C VAL A 54 1.79 15.98 -48.53
N LEU A 55 2.09 17.16 -47.99
CA LEU A 55 2.36 17.34 -46.59
C LEU A 55 1.16 17.02 -45.71
N THR A 56 -0.05 17.46 -46.09
CA THR A 56 -1.28 17.18 -45.35
C THR A 56 -1.58 15.68 -45.27
N PHE A 57 -1.48 14.97 -46.42
CA PHE A 57 -1.74 13.53 -46.45
C PHE A 57 -0.65 12.72 -45.70
N LEU A 58 0.61 13.15 -45.78
CA LEU A 58 1.69 12.52 -45.04
C LEU A 58 1.46 12.64 -43.51
N LEU A 59 1.10 13.85 -43.03
CA LEU A 59 0.78 14.07 -41.63
C LEU A 59 -0.49 13.33 -41.19
N ALA A 60 -1.51 13.29 -42.02
CA ALA A 60 -2.73 12.51 -41.79
C ALA A 60 -2.41 11.02 -41.67
N GLY A 61 -1.54 10.50 -42.54
CA GLY A 61 -1.05 9.11 -42.50
C GLY A 61 -0.28 8.82 -41.18
N ALA A 62 0.59 9.74 -40.80
CA ALA A 62 1.31 9.62 -39.50
C ALA A 62 0.34 9.60 -38.30
N GLY A 63 -0.71 10.43 -38.33
CA GLY A 63 -1.76 10.43 -37.32
C GLY A 63 -2.52 9.09 -37.27
N PHE A 64 -2.86 8.53 -38.45
CA PHE A 64 -3.53 7.23 -38.55
C PHE A 64 -2.66 6.08 -38.02
N VAL A 65 -1.38 6.05 -38.38
CA VAL A 65 -0.42 5.08 -37.86
C VAL A 65 -0.28 5.22 -36.34
N SER A 66 -0.21 6.46 -35.83
CA SER A 66 -0.16 6.73 -34.39
C SER A 66 -1.38 6.15 -33.66
N MET A 67 -2.59 6.27 -34.23
CA MET A 67 -3.80 5.70 -33.67
C MET A 67 -3.69 4.18 -33.51
N HIS A 68 -3.23 3.49 -34.56
CA HIS A 68 -3.02 2.05 -34.52
C HIS A 68 -1.95 1.63 -33.51
N MET A 69 -0.84 2.37 -33.46
CA MET A 69 0.23 2.10 -32.50
C MET A 69 -0.25 2.28 -31.06
N THR A 70 -0.99 3.37 -30.77
CA THR A 70 -1.53 3.63 -29.43
C THR A 70 -2.47 2.51 -28.98
N HIS A 71 -3.32 2.02 -29.87
CA HIS A 71 -4.19 0.89 -29.55
C HIS A 71 -3.40 -0.41 -29.32
N ASN A 72 -2.41 -0.68 -30.16
CA ASN A 72 -1.59 -1.90 -30.06
C ASN A 72 -0.65 -1.90 -28.86
N THR A 73 -0.35 -0.74 -28.29
CA THR A 73 0.49 -0.63 -27.07
C THR A 73 -0.16 -1.33 -25.86
N LEU A 74 -1.47 -1.33 -25.73
CA LEU A 74 -2.15 -2.04 -24.64
C LEU A 74 -2.57 -3.47 -25.00
N ARG A 75 -2.73 -3.76 -26.29
CA ARG A 75 -3.25 -5.05 -26.74
C ARG A 75 -2.31 -6.21 -26.45
N GLY A 76 -2.88 -7.29 -25.89
CA GLY A 76 -2.14 -8.53 -25.58
C GLY A 76 -1.36 -8.49 -24.27
N MET A 77 -1.38 -7.37 -23.56
CA MET A 77 -0.77 -7.27 -22.24
C MET A 77 -1.63 -7.93 -21.18
N THR A 78 -1.00 -8.60 -20.24
CA THR A 78 -1.65 -9.19 -19.07
C THR A 78 -1.26 -8.40 -17.82
N LEU A 79 -2.28 -8.03 -17.05
CA LEU A 79 -2.14 -7.38 -15.75
C LEU A 79 -2.43 -8.42 -14.67
N HIS A 80 -1.58 -8.49 -13.67
CA HIS A 80 -1.77 -9.36 -12.51
C HIS A 80 -1.52 -8.58 -11.23
N LEU A 81 -2.51 -8.55 -10.34
CA LEU A 81 -2.35 -7.97 -9.02
C LEU A 81 -1.79 -9.03 -8.07
N LYS A 82 -0.63 -8.77 -7.49
CA LYS A 82 -0.12 -9.58 -6.38
C LYS A 82 -1.02 -9.39 -5.16
N THR A 83 -1.08 -10.41 -4.31
CA THR A 83 -1.81 -10.33 -3.04
C THR A 83 -1.37 -9.10 -2.25
N PRO A 84 -2.28 -8.16 -1.94
CA PRO A 84 -1.94 -6.96 -1.19
C PRO A 84 -1.40 -7.32 0.19
N ALA A 85 -0.32 -6.67 0.61
CA ALA A 85 0.14 -6.76 1.98
C ALA A 85 -0.88 -6.09 2.91
N SER A 86 -0.99 -6.59 4.15
CA SER A 86 -1.78 -5.92 5.18
C SER A 86 -1.08 -4.64 5.66
N GLY A 87 -1.86 -3.64 6.07
CA GLY A 87 -1.35 -2.37 6.58
C GLY A 87 -2.29 -1.75 7.60
N PHE A 88 -2.05 -0.52 8.01
CA PHE A 88 -2.88 0.18 8.98
C PHE A 88 -3.91 1.08 8.30
N ALA A 89 -5.06 1.25 8.95
CA ALA A 89 -6.08 2.18 8.49
C ALA A 89 -5.53 3.61 8.44
N GLY A 90 -5.82 4.33 7.34
CA GLY A 90 -5.32 5.69 7.10
C GLY A 90 -3.87 5.78 6.60
N GLU A 91 -3.16 4.66 6.45
CA GLU A 91 -1.81 4.62 5.90
C GLU A 91 -1.77 4.07 4.47
N PRO A 92 -0.83 4.54 3.62
CA PRO A 92 -0.71 4.05 2.26
C PRO A 92 -0.20 2.61 2.23
N MET A 93 -0.99 1.72 1.65
CA MET A 93 -0.64 0.32 1.42
C MET A 93 -0.18 0.13 -0.02
N PRO A 94 1.01 -0.44 -0.27
CA PRO A 94 1.50 -0.68 -1.61
C PRO A 94 0.72 -1.81 -2.28
N LEU A 95 0.20 -1.53 -3.48
CA LEU A 95 -0.37 -2.52 -4.38
C LEU A 95 0.62 -2.77 -5.52
N GLU A 96 1.15 -3.96 -5.61
CA GLU A 96 2.07 -4.34 -6.69
C GLU A 96 1.29 -4.99 -7.83
N ILE A 97 1.35 -4.36 -9.01
CA ILE A 97 0.71 -4.84 -10.22
C ILE A 97 1.81 -5.24 -11.19
N VAL A 98 1.82 -6.49 -11.58
CA VAL A 98 2.75 -7.03 -12.58
C VAL A 98 2.09 -6.91 -13.95
N LEU A 99 2.78 -6.25 -14.86
CA LEU A 99 2.42 -6.15 -16.26
C LEU A 99 3.33 -7.07 -17.06
N SER A 100 2.76 -7.91 -17.88
CA SER A 100 3.52 -8.79 -18.77
C SER A 100 3.11 -8.58 -20.23
N SER A 101 4.11 -8.49 -21.10
CA SER A 101 3.90 -8.39 -22.55
C SER A 101 4.50 -9.62 -23.24
N PRO A 102 3.74 -10.35 -24.08
CA PRO A 102 4.21 -11.61 -24.65
C PRO A 102 5.30 -11.44 -25.70
N SER A 103 5.36 -10.33 -26.41
CA SER A 103 6.27 -10.21 -27.57
C SER A 103 6.83 -8.83 -27.85
N ARG A 104 6.13 -7.75 -27.48
CA ARG A 104 6.50 -6.38 -27.87
C ARG A 104 6.79 -5.52 -26.66
N THR A 105 7.81 -4.66 -26.75
CA THR A 105 8.02 -3.63 -25.76
C THR A 105 6.87 -2.62 -25.81
N GLN A 106 6.28 -2.34 -24.65
CA GLN A 106 5.20 -1.40 -24.47
C GLN A 106 5.70 -0.20 -23.69
N HIS A 107 5.53 0.99 -24.26
CA HIS A 107 6.05 2.21 -23.66
C HIS A 107 4.92 3.09 -23.10
N GLY A 108 5.22 3.78 -22.00
CA GLY A 108 4.34 4.79 -21.44
C GLY A 108 2.98 4.22 -20.98
N VAL A 109 2.98 3.06 -20.34
CA VAL A 109 1.77 2.48 -19.76
C VAL A 109 1.53 3.09 -18.39
N GLY A 110 0.49 3.91 -18.27
CA GLY A 110 0.06 4.55 -17.05
C GLY A 110 -0.96 3.70 -16.30
N LEU A 111 -0.75 3.52 -15.00
CA LEU A 111 -1.69 2.87 -14.09
C LEU A 111 -2.11 3.84 -13.00
N GLY A 112 -3.38 3.80 -12.62
CA GLY A 112 -3.93 4.63 -11.55
C GLY A 112 -5.28 4.12 -11.08
N PHE A 113 -5.86 4.80 -10.10
CA PHE A 113 -7.21 4.52 -9.66
C PHE A 113 -8.23 5.26 -10.52
N ALA A 114 -9.31 4.58 -10.88
CA ALA A 114 -10.39 5.19 -11.67
C ALA A 114 -11.20 6.23 -10.86
N ASN A 115 -11.14 6.18 -9.54
CA ASN A 115 -11.88 7.07 -8.66
C ASN A 115 -11.26 8.48 -8.61
N ALA A 116 -12.11 9.51 -8.69
CA ALA A 116 -11.68 10.92 -8.72
C ALA A 116 -10.91 11.36 -7.48
N LEU A 117 -11.20 10.79 -6.31
CA LEU A 117 -10.54 11.11 -5.03
C LEU A 117 -9.09 10.61 -4.95
N GLN A 118 -8.72 9.64 -5.77
CA GLN A 118 -7.38 9.05 -5.80
C GLN A 118 -6.67 9.31 -7.14
N ARG A 119 -7.21 10.21 -7.97
CA ARG A 119 -6.54 10.68 -9.19
C ARG A 119 -5.37 11.58 -8.82
N GLY A 120 -4.26 11.39 -9.48
CA GLY A 120 -3.07 12.23 -9.32
C GLY A 120 -1.80 11.43 -9.03
N HIS A 121 -1.92 10.14 -8.80
CA HIS A 121 -0.79 9.22 -8.63
C HIS A 121 -0.82 8.14 -9.72
N GLU A 122 -0.79 8.59 -10.99
CA GLU A 122 -0.59 7.67 -12.10
C GLU A 122 0.89 7.29 -12.15
N VAL A 123 1.17 5.99 -12.13
CA VAL A 123 2.51 5.45 -12.27
C VAL A 123 2.69 5.00 -13.71
N PHE A 124 3.70 5.52 -14.39
CA PHE A 124 4.03 5.13 -15.75
C PHE A 124 5.18 4.13 -15.74
N VAL A 125 5.00 3.04 -16.47
CA VAL A 125 6.00 1.98 -16.61
C VAL A 125 6.15 1.58 -18.07
N ASP A 126 7.35 1.18 -18.44
CA ASP A 126 7.65 0.53 -19.71
C ASP A 126 7.76 -0.98 -19.48
N VAL A 127 7.12 -1.76 -20.34
CA VAL A 127 7.12 -3.22 -20.23
C VAL A 127 7.95 -3.80 -21.36
N PRO A 128 9.06 -4.49 -21.07
CA PRO A 128 9.91 -5.09 -22.10
C PRO A 128 9.15 -6.20 -22.85
N GLY A 129 9.45 -6.35 -24.14
CA GLY A 129 8.88 -7.42 -24.96
C GLY A 129 9.32 -8.80 -24.47
N GLY A 130 8.35 -9.71 -24.29
CA GLY A 130 8.62 -11.03 -23.71
C GLY A 130 8.98 -11.00 -22.22
N GLY A 131 8.83 -9.85 -21.56
CA GLY A 131 9.19 -9.62 -20.15
C GLY A 131 8.04 -9.12 -19.30
N GLN A 132 8.41 -8.68 -18.11
CA GLN A 132 7.50 -8.17 -17.10
C GLN A 132 8.04 -6.86 -16.50
N ALA A 133 7.13 -6.02 -16.05
CA ALA A 133 7.42 -4.83 -15.25
C ALA A 133 6.43 -4.75 -14.09
N SER A 134 6.86 -4.21 -12.95
CA SER A 134 6.00 -3.99 -11.79
C SER A 134 5.68 -2.51 -11.62
N ALA A 135 4.41 -2.22 -11.36
CA ALA A 135 3.93 -0.90 -10.97
C ALA A 135 3.43 -0.93 -9.53
N HIS A 136 3.76 0.09 -8.77
CA HIS A 136 3.34 0.22 -7.37
C HIS A 136 2.36 1.38 -7.23
N LEU A 137 1.13 1.07 -6.80
CA LEU A 137 0.12 2.06 -6.46
C LEU A 137 -0.08 2.09 -4.96
N ALA A 138 -0.34 3.25 -4.39
CA ALA A 138 -0.65 3.40 -2.97
C ALA A 138 -2.16 3.44 -2.76
N PHE A 139 -2.70 2.47 -2.04
CA PHE A 139 -4.10 2.44 -1.60
C PHE A 139 -4.19 2.85 -0.13
N VAL A 140 -5.03 3.82 0.19
CA VAL A 140 -5.26 4.26 1.56
C VAL A 140 -6.63 3.78 2.03
N PRO A 141 -6.71 2.75 2.90
CA PRO A 141 -7.97 2.28 3.45
C PRO A 141 -8.50 3.31 4.45
N PRO A 142 -9.78 3.71 4.36
CA PRO A 142 -10.34 4.73 5.26
C PRO A 142 -10.54 4.25 6.69
N GLN A 143 -10.72 2.95 6.90
CA GLN A 143 -11.06 2.32 8.17
C GLN A 143 -10.37 0.96 8.27
N ARG A 144 -10.37 0.37 9.47
CA ARG A 144 -9.93 -1.01 9.66
C ARG A 144 -10.90 -2.00 9.00
N GLY A 145 -10.42 -3.19 8.69
CA GLY A 145 -11.24 -4.27 8.14
C GLY A 145 -10.81 -4.70 6.74
N LEU A 146 -11.65 -5.48 6.09
CA LEU A 146 -11.38 -6.05 4.78
C LEU A 146 -11.97 -5.16 3.69
N HIS A 147 -11.11 -4.45 2.97
CA HIS A 147 -11.49 -3.50 1.94
C HIS A 147 -11.45 -4.13 0.56
N VAL A 148 -12.47 -3.83 -0.21
CA VAL A 148 -12.51 -4.13 -1.65
C VAL A 148 -11.70 -3.05 -2.36
N LEU A 149 -10.77 -3.47 -3.21
CA LEU A 149 -9.94 -2.54 -3.95
C LEU A 149 -10.77 -1.74 -4.96
N PRO A 150 -10.43 -0.44 -5.12
CA PRO A 150 -11.09 0.41 -6.11
C PRO A 150 -10.76 -0.06 -7.53
N THR A 151 -11.59 0.36 -8.47
CA THR A 151 -11.37 0.11 -9.90
C THR A 151 -10.07 0.77 -10.34
N LEU A 152 -9.22 0.00 -11.01
CA LEU A 152 -7.98 0.48 -11.60
C LEU A 152 -8.24 0.98 -13.02
N HIS A 153 -7.45 1.93 -13.44
CA HIS A 153 -7.45 2.53 -14.75
C HIS A 153 -6.06 2.35 -15.36
N VAL A 154 -6.02 1.88 -16.58
CA VAL A 154 -4.79 1.70 -17.36
C VAL A 154 -4.91 2.53 -18.61
N GLU A 155 -3.90 3.34 -18.92
CA GLU A 155 -3.88 4.17 -20.11
C GLU A 155 -2.52 4.24 -20.77
N THR A 156 -2.50 4.59 -22.04
CA THR A 156 -1.31 5.03 -22.74
C THR A 156 -1.64 6.12 -23.74
N ARG A 157 -0.66 6.96 -24.01
CA ARG A 157 -0.71 8.00 -25.04
C ARG A 157 0.45 7.89 -26.03
N TYR A 158 1.21 6.82 -25.92
CA TYR A 158 2.33 6.54 -26.81
C TYR A 158 1.82 6.21 -28.21
N PRO A 159 2.47 6.65 -29.34
CA PRO A 159 3.76 7.34 -29.38
C PRO A 159 3.66 8.88 -29.36
N LEU A 160 2.70 9.48 -30.06
CA LEU A 160 2.66 10.92 -30.34
C LEU A 160 1.76 11.72 -29.39
N GLY A 161 1.05 11.05 -28.49
CA GLY A 161 0.11 11.72 -27.61
C GLY A 161 -1.17 12.24 -28.29
N LEU A 162 -1.37 11.97 -29.58
CA LEU A 162 -2.57 12.39 -30.31
C LEU A 162 -3.81 11.62 -29.90
N PHE A 163 -3.63 10.38 -29.51
CA PHE A 163 -4.68 9.48 -29.04
C PHE A 163 -4.36 8.98 -27.66
N ARG A 164 -5.41 8.65 -26.91
CA ARG A 164 -5.35 8.01 -25.60
C ARG A 164 -6.09 6.69 -25.69
N ALA A 165 -5.39 5.58 -25.53
CA ALA A 165 -6.00 4.28 -25.31
C ALA A 165 -6.13 4.03 -23.82
N TRP A 166 -7.25 3.47 -23.37
CA TRP A 166 -7.49 3.24 -21.95
C TRP A 166 -8.41 2.03 -21.74
N THR A 167 -8.29 1.46 -20.55
CA THR A 167 -9.17 0.40 -20.07
C THR A 167 -9.39 0.54 -18.57
N VAL A 168 -10.36 -0.17 -18.04
CA VAL A 168 -10.65 -0.25 -16.61
C VAL A 168 -10.67 -1.71 -16.17
N TRP A 169 -10.18 -1.95 -14.99
CA TRP A 169 -10.06 -3.26 -14.40
C TRP A 169 -10.49 -3.25 -12.94
N LYS A 170 -11.26 -4.27 -12.52
CA LYS A 170 -11.70 -4.46 -11.13
C LYS A 170 -10.96 -5.63 -10.51
N PRO A 171 -10.03 -5.41 -9.61
CA PRO A 171 -9.38 -6.49 -8.86
C PRO A 171 -10.39 -7.27 -8.01
N ALA A 172 -10.22 -8.58 -7.91
CA ALA A 172 -10.98 -9.44 -7.01
C ALA A 172 -10.38 -9.46 -5.60
N ALA A 173 -9.06 -9.28 -5.49
CA ALA A 173 -8.34 -9.24 -4.23
C ALA A 173 -8.89 -8.17 -3.28
N ARG A 174 -8.75 -8.46 -1.99
CA ARG A 174 -9.14 -7.55 -0.91
C ARG A 174 -7.90 -7.18 -0.10
N ALA A 175 -7.88 -5.95 0.41
CA ALA A 175 -6.82 -5.46 1.29
C ALA A 175 -7.28 -5.51 2.75
N LEU A 176 -6.47 -6.08 3.63
CA LEU A 176 -6.72 -6.10 5.06
C LEU A 176 -6.06 -4.91 5.72
N ALA A 177 -6.86 -4.06 6.35
CA ALA A 177 -6.39 -2.93 7.13
C ALA A 177 -6.54 -3.22 8.64
N TRP A 178 -5.44 -3.13 9.35
CA TRP A 178 -5.40 -3.21 10.81
C TRP A 178 -5.83 -1.88 11.44
N PRO A 179 -6.29 -1.88 12.69
CA PRO A 179 -6.48 -0.64 13.45
C PRO A 179 -5.17 0.15 13.50
N ARG A 180 -5.27 1.46 13.36
CA ARG A 180 -4.09 2.32 13.50
C ARG A 180 -3.70 2.39 14.97
N PRO A 181 -2.41 2.17 15.31
CA PRO A 181 -1.93 2.36 16.67
C PRO A 181 -2.15 3.80 17.14
N GLU A 182 -2.56 3.96 18.38
CA GLU A 182 -2.74 5.27 18.99
C GLU A 182 -1.40 6.01 19.15
N THR A 183 -1.40 7.30 18.83
CA THR A 183 -0.22 8.15 18.99
C THR A 183 -0.60 9.44 19.74
N PRO A 184 -0.03 9.73 20.91
CA PRO A 184 0.95 8.93 21.65
C PRO A 184 0.36 7.61 22.17
N LEU A 185 1.21 6.62 22.44
CA LEU A 185 0.79 5.37 23.04
C LEU A 185 0.08 5.65 24.37
N ALA A 186 -1.08 5.05 24.59
CA ALA A 186 -1.75 5.14 25.86
C ALA A 186 -0.84 4.57 26.98
N PRO A 187 -0.75 5.24 28.15
CA PRO A 187 -0.02 4.69 29.25
C PRO A 187 -0.61 3.32 29.65
N TRP A 188 0.27 2.39 29.99
CA TRP A 188 -0.18 1.09 30.46
C TRP A 188 -1.12 1.26 31.66
N PRO A 189 -2.23 0.54 31.74
CA PRO A 189 -3.10 0.61 32.89
C PRO A 189 -2.30 0.22 34.13
N ALA A 190 -2.37 1.07 35.15
CA ALA A 190 -1.73 0.76 36.42
C ALA A 190 -2.33 -0.56 36.95
N SER A 191 -1.49 -1.57 37.12
CA SER A 191 -1.93 -2.83 37.71
C SER A 191 -2.53 -2.53 39.10
N PRO A 192 -3.75 -3.03 39.41
CA PRO A 192 -4.34 -2.84 40.75
C PRO A 192 -3.44 -3.31 41.87
N SER A 193 -2.50 -4.20 41.59
CA SER A 193 -1.44 -4.62 42.51
C SER A 193 -0.39 -3.55 42.79
N ALA A 194 -0.22 -2.56 41.93
CA ALA A 194 0.79 -1.51 42.13
C ALA A 194 0.34 -0.42 43.08
N ALA A 195 -0.96 -0.23 43.31
CA ALA A 195 -1.49 0.77 44.22
C ALA A 195 -1.32 0.40 45.69
N GLY A 196 -1.01 -0.85 46.04
CA GLY A 196 -0.83 -1.33 47.43
C GLY A 196 0.55 -1.87 47.77
N GLN A 197 1.42 -2.06 46.79
CA GLN A 197 2.75 -2.65 46.99
C GLN A 197 3.82 -1.76 46.37
N ALA A 198 3.95 -0.55 46.89
CA ALA A 198 5.19 0.18 46.75
C ALA A 198 6.31 -0.77 47.22
N ALA A 199 7.07 -1.33 46.25
CA ALA A 199 8.35 -1.98 46.41
C ALA A 199 8.56 -2.70 47.77
N GLN A 200 7.61 -3.52 48.20
CA GLN A 200 7.97 -4.60 49.10
C GLN A 200 8.82 -5.54 48.23
N HIS A 201 10.14 -5.40 48.37
CA HIS A 201 11.08 -6.44 48.02
C HIS A 201 10.61 -7.68 48.77
N GLN A 202 9.72 -8.46 48.15
CA GLN A 202 9.24 -9.67 48.76
C GLN A 202 10.43 -10.62 48.76
N ARG A 203 11.09 -10.68 49.91
CA ARG A 203 12.22 -11.55 50.18
C ARG A 203 11.71 -12.97 50.02
N SER A 204 11.81 -13.48 48.82
CA SER A 204 11.48 -14.87 48.53
C SER A 204 12.66 -15.77 48.85
N ASP A 205 12.37 -16.94 49.39
CA ASP A 205 13.36 -17.97 49.69
C ASP A 205 13.91 -18.64 48.41
N SER A 206 13.33 -18.34 47.23
CA SER A 206 13.63 -18.95 45.92
C SER A 206 14.02 -17.94 44.84
N GLY A 207 14.34 -16.70 45.18
CA GLY A 207 14.76 -15.67 44.21
C GLY A 207 16.19 -15.85 43.70
N GLU A 208 16.51 -15.14 42.61
CA GLU A 208 17.85 -15.09 42.04
C GLU A 208 18.81 -14.42 43.01
N PHE A 209 20.07 -14.93 43.08
CA PHE A 209 21.09 -14.40 43.95
C PHE A 209 21.55 -13.01 43.49
N ASP A 210 21.23 -11.98 44.28
CA ASP A 210 21.60 -10.59 43.98
C ASP A 210 22.92 -10.19 44.64
N GLY A 211 23.20 -10.71 45.84
CA GLY A 211 24.41 -10.36 46.53
C GLY A 211 24.45 -10.89 47.96
N VAL A 212 25.38 -10.28 48.74
CA VAL A 212 25.53 -10.58 50.17
C VAL A 212 25.43 -9.28 50.96
N ARG A 213 24.70 -9.29 52.05
CA ARG A 213 24.59 -8.17 53.00
C ARG A 213 24.92 -8.60 54.44
N THR A 214 25.17 -7.64 55.28
CA THR A 214 25.35 -7.89 56.72
C THR A 214 24.08 -8.51 57.30
N TYR A 215 24.25 -9.55 58.10
CA TYR A 215 23.17 -10.27 58.79
C TYR A 215 22.37 -9.31 59.67
N ARG A 216 21.05 -9.44 59.63
CA ARG A 216 20.13 -8.74 60.52
C ARG A 216 19.40 -9.76 61.39
N ARG A 217 19.17 -9.39 62.67
CA ARG A 217 18.44 -10.24 63.61
C ARG A 217 17.03 -10.56 63.05
N GLY A 218 16.76 -11.85 62.81
CA GLY A 218 15.54 -12.35 62.15
C GLY A 218 15.78 -12.95 60.77
N ASP A 219 16.97 -12.82 60.20
CA ASP A 219 17.30 -13.52 58.94
C ASP A 219 17.43 -15.03 59.22
N ALA A 220 16.95 -15.84 58.29
CA ALA A 220 17.03 -17.29 58.40
C ALA A 220 18.49 -17.77 58.40
N LEU A 221 18.88 -18.59 59.37
CA LEU A 221 20.25 -19.09 59.53
C LEU A 221 20.79 -19.82 58.31
N LYS A 222 19.91 -20.43 57.51
CA LYS A 222 20.26 -21.11 56.26
C LYS A 222 20.79 -20.17 55.15
N ARG A 223 20.57 -18.86 55.28
CA ARG A 223 21.06 -17.81 54.36
C ARG A 223 22.43 -17.29 54.71
N ILE A 224 23.01 -17.66 55.86
CA ILE A 224 24.33 -17.19 56.29
C ILE A 224 25.40 -17.82 55.38
N VAL A 225 26.28 -16.98 54.88
CA VAL A 225 27.43 -17.40 54.09
C VAL A 225 28.60 -17.70 55.03
N TRP A 226 28.55 -18.86 55.68
CA TRP A 226 29.52 -19.28 56.68
C TRP A 226 30.99 -19.15 56.25
N LYS A 227 31.27 -19.43 54.95
CA LYS A 227 32.61 -19.30 54.41
C LYS A 227 33.15 -17.85 54.43
N LYS A 228 32.28 -16.85 54.26
CA LYS A 228 32.67 -15.44 54.30
C LYS A 228 32.75 -14.92 55.71
N THR A 229 31.84 -15.36 56.57
CA THR A 229 31.86 -15.11 58.02
C THR A 229 33.13 -15.62 58.66
N ALA A 230 33.61 -16.81 58.30
CA ALA A 230 34.86 -17.39 58.83
C ALA A 230 36.12 -16.62 58.43
N LYS A 231 36.08 -15.82 57.36
CA LYS A 231 37.21 -14.99 56.91
C LYS A 231 37.20 -13.58 57.48
N GLY A 232 36.05 -13.00 57.76
CA GLY A 232 35.90 -11.59 58.12
C GLY A 232 35.32 -11.32 59.51
N GLY A 233 34.89 -12.33 60.25
CA GLY A 233 34.31 -12.19 61.59
C GLY A 233 32.87 -11.73 61.66
N ASP A 234 32.35 -11.03 60.61
CA ASP A 234 30.96 -10.53 60.57
C ASP A 234 30.04 -11.52 59.95
N LEU A 235 28.82 -11.66 60.50
CA LEU A 235 27.78 -12.49 59.95
C LEU A 235 27.23 -11.84 58.64
N VAL A 236 27.30 -12.60 57.52
CA VAL A 236 26.86 -12.16 56.21
C VAL A 236 25.74 -13.09 55.68
N SER A 237 24.66 -12.50 55.28
CA SER A 237 23.49 -13.22 54.72
C SER A 237 23.41 -13.04 53.17
N ARG A 238 22.93 -14.07 52.48
CA ARG A 238 22.61 -13.98 51.04
C ARG A 238 21.34 -13.14 50.85
N ASP A 239 21.41 -12.22 49.92
CA ASP A 239 20.25 -11.47 49.49
C ASP A 239 19.72 -12.05 48.14
N HIS A 240 18.41 -12.24 48.06
CA HIS A 240 17.74 -12.76 46.88
C HIS A 240 16.66 -11.78 46.48
N VAL A 241 16.62 -11.42 45.23
CA VAL A 241 15.58 -10.57 44.64
C VAL A 241 14.70 -11.46 43.80
N THR A 242 13.43 -11.46 44.06
CA THR A 242 12.46 -12.06 43.16
C THR A 242 11.96 -10.98 42.23
N ALA A 243 12.23 -11.15 40.95
CA ALA A 243 11.57 -10.34 39.95
C ALA A 243 10.05 -10.57 40.03
N VAL A 244 9.32 -9.54 40.42
CA VAL A 244 7.85 -9.58 40.36
C VAL A 244 7.47 -9.54 38.89
N GLN A 245 7.12 -10.66 38.34
CA GLN A 245 6.49 -10.68 37.01
C GLN A 245 5.14 -9.97 37.15
N GLN A 246 5.05 -8.79 36.57
CA GLN A 246 3.77 -8.10 36.44
C GLN A 246 3.02 -8.72 35.25
N GLU A 247 2.00 -9.50 35.54
CA GLU A 247 1.05 -9.94 34.54
C GLU A 247 0.05 -8.83 34.29
N LEU A 248 -0.04 -8.39 33.03
CA LEU A 248 -1.02 -7.43 32.56
C LEU A 248 -2.20 -8.19 31.96
N TRP A 249 -3.34 -8.09 32.62
CA TRP A 249 -4.59 -8.63 32.11
C TRP A 249 -5.38 -7.55 31.40
N PHE A 250 -5.63 -7.75 30.10
CA PHE A 250 -6.52 -6.91 29.32
C PHE A 250 -7.92 -7.51 29.34
N ASP A 251 -8.84 -6.85 30.02
CA ASP A 251 -10.24 -7.23 30.01
C ASP A 251 -10.97 -6.36 29.00
N TRP A 252 -11.46 -7.00 27.94
CA TRP A 252 -12.24 -6.32 26.90
C TRP A 252 -13.53 -5.69 27.42
N GLN A 253 -14.12 -6.25 28.48
CA GLN A 253 -15.35 -5.71 29.07
C GLN A 253 -15.14 -4.38 29.76
N HIS A 254 -13.94 -4.12 30.30
CA HIS A 254 -13.58 -2.84 30.93
C HIS A 254 -13.16 -1.78 29.90
N ALA A 255 -12.84 -2.18 28.68
CA ALA A 255 -12.61 -1.25 27.59
C ALA A 255 -13.95 -0.72 27.09
N GLN A 256 -14.59 0.20 27.84
CA GLN A 256 -15.81 0.89 27.42
C GLN A 256 -15.52 1.75 26.19
N LEU A 257 -15.50 1.10 25.04
CA LEU A 257 -15.26 1.76 23.77
C LEU A 257 -16.60 2.37 23.31
N SER A 258 -16.58 3.65 23.01
CA SER A 258 -17.67 4.27 22.27
C SER A 258 -17.89 3.45 21.00
N GLY A 259 -19.13 3.11 20.65
CA GLY A 259 -19.46 2.30 19.47
C GLY A 259 -19.09 2.93 18.12
N THR A 260 -18.28 3.99 18.12
CA THR A 260 -17.70 4.64 16.94
C THR A 260 -16.40 3.94 16.53
N GLU A 261 -16.16 3.79 15.24
CA GLU A 261 -14.96 3.16 14.68
C GLU A 261 -13.63 3.68 15.27
N PRO A 262 -13.44 4.99 15.49
CA PRO A 262 -12.23 5.50 16.15
C PRO A 262 -12.04 4.97 17.58
N GLY A 263 -13.15 4.80 18.34
CA GLY A 263 -13.08 4.23 19.68
C GLY A 263 -12.74 2.75 19.70
N LEU A 264 -13.18 2.00 18.68
CA LEU A 264 -12.87 0.57 18.53
C LEU A 264 -11.44 0.30 18.03
N SER A 265 -10.77 1.32 17.53
CA SER A 265 -9.39 1.20 17.01
C SER A 265 -8.31 1.43 18.08
N ARG A 266 -8.69 1.80 19.30
CA ARG A 266 -7.79 2.01 20.43
C ARG A 266 -7.33 0.75 21.14
#